data_163bd1de4fe61ad230d2baf344b9c5d6
#
_entry.id   163bd1de4fe61ad230d2baf344b9c5d6
#
_cell.length_a   1.000
_cell.length_b   1.000
_cell.length_c   1.000
_cell.angle_alpha   90.00
_cell.angle_beta   90.00
_cell.angle_gamma   90.00
#
_symmetry.space_group_name_H-M   'P 1'
#
loop_
_entity.id
_entity.type
_entity.pdbx_description
1 polymer ?
#
loop_
_entity_poly.entity_id
_entity_poly.type
_entity_poly.pdbx_seq_one_letter_code
_entity_poly.pdbx_strand_id
1 'polypeptide(L)' 'MPDLTPAAESVALQVTEALVGLGFTDRVAAPVVEGVLAENPELDTAAALRAALTQLGRK' A
#
# COMPACT_ATOMS: atom_id res chain seq x y z
N MET A 1 -8.19 -11.93 -17.15
CA MET A 1 -8.10 -11.58 -16.69
C MET A 1 -8.45 -10.93 -16.09
N PRO A 2 -8.60 -10.63 -15.76
CA PRO A 2 -9.05 -9.99 -15.19
C PRO A 2 -9.01 -8.87 -14.86
N ASP A 3 -9.19 -8.31 -14.83
CA ASP A 3 -9.18 -7.39 -14.62
C ASP A 3 -9.26 -6.68 -13.90
N LEU A 4 -9.46 -6.51 -13.66
CA LEU A 4 -9.38 -6.13 -12.93
C LEU A 4 -9.32 -4.88 -12.45
N THR A 5 -9.48 -4.38 -11.52
CA THR A 5 -9.21 -3.12 -11.23
C THR A 5 -7.82 -2.99 -11.03
N PRO A 6 -7.18 -2.97 -12.04
CA PRO A 6 -5.77 -3.04 -11.99
C PRO A 6 -5.14 -1.89 -11.29
N ALA A 7 -5.82 -0.76 -11.27
CA ALA A 7 -5.18 0.40 -10.66
C ALA A 7 -4.96 0.19 -9.16
N ALA A 8 -6.00 -0.22 -8.46
CA ALA A 8 -5.87 -0.40 -7.03
C ALA A 8 -4.96 -1.55 -6.69
N GLU A 9 -5.05 -2.63 -7.44
CA GLU A 9 -4.18 -3.76 -7.17
C GLU A 9 -2.73 -3.44 -7.46
N SER A 10 -2.49 -2.70 -8.53
CA SER A 10 -1.13 -2.30 -8.84
C SER A 10 -0.55 -1.40 -7.78
N VAL A 11 -1.34 -0.45 -7.32
CA VAL A 11 -0.88 0.45 -6.27
C VAL A 11 -0.57 -0.33 -5.01
N ALA A 12 -1.45 -1.24 -4.63
CA ALA A 12 -1.22 -2.03 -3.42
C ALA A 12 0.07 -2.81 -3.53
N LEU A 13 0.29 -3.45 -4.67
CA LEU A 13 1.48 -4.25 -4.85
C LEU A 13 2.73 -3.38 -4.83
N GLN A 14 2.69 -2.26 -5.51
CA GLN A 14 3.84 -1.38 -5.57
C GLN A 14 4.17 -0.79 -4.21
N VAL A 15 3.17 -0.39 -3.46
CA VAL A 15 3.42 0.17 -2.15
C VAL A 15 3.97 -0.90 -1.22
N THR A 16 3.39 -2.10 -1.27
CA THR A 16 3.89 -3.19 -0.46
C THR A 16 5.35 -3.49 -0.78
N GLU A 17 5.69 -3.53 -2.06
CA GLU A 17 7.06 -3.81 -2.43
C GLU A 17 8.00 -2.70 -1.99
N ALA A 18 7.55 -1.47 -2.08
CA ALA A 18 8.37 -0.35 -1.62
C ALA A 18 8.63 -0.45 -0.13
N LEU A 19 7.62 -0.80 0.64
CA LEU A 19 7.79 -0.93 2.07
C LEU A 19 8.74 -2.06 2.42
N VAL A 20 8.62 -3.17 1.71
CA VAL A 20 9.54 -4.27 1.94
C VAL A 20 10.97 -3.83 1.62
N GLY A 21 11.13 -3.05 0.56
CA GLY A 21 12.44 -2.52 0.22
C GLY A 21 13.01 -1.60 1.27
N LEU A 22 12.14 -0.97 2.04
CA LEU A 22 12.58 -0.10 3.13
C LEU A 22 12.87 -0.85 4.42
N GLY A 23 12.59 -2.13 4.46
CA GLY A 23 12.90 -2.93 5.63
C GLY A 23 11.70 -3.49 6.37
N PHE A 24 10.49 -3.19 5.91
CA PHE A 24 9.30 -3.76 6.54
C PHE A 24 9.03 -5.13 5.93
N THR A 25 8.35 -5.99 6.69
CA THR A 25 8.01 -7.29 6.17
C THR A 25 6.64 -7.23 5.50
N ASP A 26 6.35 -8.24 4.68
CA ASP A 26 5.04 -8.34 4.08
C ASP A 26 3.94 -8.38 5.12
N ARG A 27 4.19 -9.06 6.23
CA ARG A 27 3.21 -9.17 7.27
C ARG A 27 2.82 -7.83 7.85
N VAL A 28 3.78 -6.92 7.92
CA VAL A 28 3.51 -5.58 8.43
C VAL A 28 2.96 -4.70 7.34
N ALA A 29 3.52 -4.80 6.15
CA ALA A 29 3.17 -3.88 5.07
C ALA A 29 1.78 -4.14 4.51
N ALA A 30 1.45 -5.40 4.30
CA ALA A 30 0.20 -5.71 3.62
C ALA A 30 -1.04 -5.18 4.33
N PRO A 31 -1.21 -5.42 5.64
CA PRO A 31 -2.41 -4.89 6.29
C PRO A 31 -2.46 -3.37 6.30
N VAL A 32 -1.31 -2.72 6.40
CA VAL A 32 -1.30 -1.27 6.38
C VAL A 32 -1.73 -0.76 5.02
N VAL A 33 -1.20 -1.35 3.96
CA VAL A 33 -1.56 -0.95 2.61
C VAL A 33 -3.03 -1.20 2.35
N GLU A 34 -3.52 -2.34 2.80
CA GLU A 34 -4.93 -2.65 2.61
C GLU A 34 -5.82 -1.65 3.32
N GLY A 35 -5.44 -1.27 4.53
CA GLY A 35 -6.22 -0.29 5.26
C GLY A 35 -6.21 1.07 4.60
N VAL A 36 -5.05 1.49 4.11
CA VAL A 36 -4.93 2.77 3.44
C VAL A 36 -5.81 2.82 2.20
N LEU A 37 -5.77 1.77 1.40
CA LEU A 37 -6.54 1.75 0.16
C LEU A 37 -8.01 1.52 0.41
N ALA A 38 -8.35 0.85 1.50
CA ALA A 38 -9.75 0.67 1.84
C ALA A 38 -10.38 2.01 2.17
N GLU A 39 -9.64 2.88 2.82
CA GLU A 39 -10.17 4.19 3.16
C GLU A 39 -10.11 5.14 1.98
N ASN A 40 -9.10 4.99 1.15
CA ASN A 40 -8.92 5.91 0.03
C ASN A 40 -8.50 5.15 -1.22
N PRO A 41 -9.44 4.48 -1.88
CA PRO A 41 -9.10 3.65 -3.03
C PRO A 41 -8.57 4.45 -4.21
N GLU A 42 -8.68 5.77 -4.16
CA GLU A 42 -8.25 6.58 -5.26
C GLU A 42 -6.82 7.07 -5.15
N LEU A 43 -6.13 6.74 -4.07
CA LEU A 43 -4.77 7.20 -3.91
C LEU A 43 -3.87 6.58 -4.96
N ASP A 44 -2.94 7.39 -5.47
CA ASP A 44 -1.94 6.84 -6.35
C ASP A 44 -0.82 6.23 -5.51
N THR A 45 0.17 5.64 -6.18
CA THR A 45 1.22 4.92 -5.49
C THR A 45 1.97 5.80 -4.50
N ALA A 46 2.33 7.01 -4.92
CA ALA A 46 3.10 7.89 -4.05
C ALA A 46 2.30 8.29 -2.82
N ALA A 47 1.04 8.65 -3.01
CA ALA A 47 0.21 9.06 -1.89
C ALA A 47 -0.08 7.89 -0.97
N ALA A 48 -0.33 6.72 -1.54
CA ALA A 48 -0.58 5.53 -0.73
C ALA A 48 0.65 5.15 0.08
N LEU A 49 1.81 5.24 -0.53
CA LEU A 49 3.05 4.94 0.19
C LEU A 49 3.23 5.91 1.34
N ARG A 50 2.99 7.17 1.10
CA ARG A 50 3.15 8.17 2.15
C ARG A 50 2.18 7.92 3.29
N ALA A 51 0.94 7.59 2.97
CA ALA A 51 -0.04 7.28 4.00
C ALA A 51 0.35 6.05 4.78
N ALA A 52 0.84 5.03 4.08
CA ALA A 52 1.28 3.81 4.76
C ALA A 52 2.45 4.10 5.69
N LEU A 53 3.40 4.89 5.25
CA LEU A 53 4.53 5.23 6.09
C LEU A 53 4.10 6.02 7.32
N THR A 54 3.13 6.89 7.15
CA THR A 54 2.60 7.63 8.28
C THR A 54 2.01 6.69 9.31
N GLN A 55 1.26 5.70 8.86
CA GLN A 55 0.69 4.75 9.79
C GLN A 55 1.74 3.89 10.46
N LEU A 56 2.73 3.46 9.72
CA LEU A 56 3.80 2.65 10.30
C LEU A 56 4.63 3.44 11.28
N GLY A 57 4.78 4.71 11.03
CA GLY A 57 5.55 5.55 11.93
C GLY A 57 4.83 5.96 13.18
N ARG A 58 3.52 5.84 13.17
CA ARG A 58 2.77 6.22 14.35
C ARG A 58 2.82 5.22 15.43
N LYS A 59 2.81 4.00 15.10
CA LYS A 59 2.86 3.00 16.07
C LYS A 59 2.78 3.33 17.47
#